data_dca46b0d8bc9aedf8a9f29bcc6e6f340
#
_entry.id   dca46b0d8bc9aedf8a9f29bcc6e6f340
#
_cell.length_a   1.000
_cell.length_b   1.000
_cell.length_c   1.000
_cell.angle_alpha   90.00
_cell.angle_beta   90.00
_cell.angle_gamma   90.00
#
_symmetry.space_group_name_H-M   'P 1'
#
loop_
_entity.id
_entity.type
_entity.pdbx_description
1 polymer ?
#
loop_
_entity_poly.entity_id
_entity_poly.type
_entity_poly.pdbx_seq_one_letter_code
_entity_poly.pdbx_strand_id
1 'polypeptide(L)'
;MTSTDYSGQVLDGKYRLTSLLGKGGMGSVYRGQHVVIGKLVAVKFLHAEFAGSEEVVKRFYREAQAAAAIGHDGIIDVMDVGIAPSGEPYLVMEFLEGESLADLLVRAGPLDVGAAVGIFEPALQALHAAHSKGIVHRDLKPENIFLQHREAGPPRVKLIDFGISKITAGPDGEKLTQTGSVMGTPAYMSPEQARGSTELDHRADLYSMGVILYEMLTGRLPFEGDNFTEIIISILTQEPIPPREAHAEFPADAEGVLLRALIKDPAGRYADALEFAEALKGLSGYEQRESQLTSLA
;
A
#
# COMPACT_ATOMS: atom_id res chain seq x y z
N MET A 1 -16.50 2.74 -22.54
CA MET A 1 -17.22 3.87 -21.91
C MET A 1 -16.22 4.97 -21.64
N THR A 2 -16.49 6.20 -22.08
CA THR A 2 -15.59 7.34 -21.84
C THR A 2 -15.62 7.67 -20.35
N SER A 3 -14.47 7.56 -19.68
CA SER A 3 -14.36 7.98 -18.28
C SER A 3 -14.67 9.48 -18.18
N THR A 4 -15.56 9.85 -17.27
CA THR A 4 -15.89 11.25 -17.00
C THR A 4 -14.61 11.99 -16.58
N ASP A 5 -14.29 13.08 -17.27
CA ASP A 5 -13.22 13.99 -16.84
C ASP A 5 -13.81 15.03 -15.88
N TYR A 6 -13.30 15.04 -14.65
CA TYR A 6 -13.74 15.98 -13.62
C TYR A 6 -12.90 17.26 -13.56
N SER A 7 -11.91 17.44 -14.45
CA SER A 7 -11.04 18.62 -14.46
C SER A 7 -11.87 19.91 -14.65
N GLY A 8 -11.59 20.91 -13.84
CA GLY A 8 -12.30 22.19 -13.81
C GLY A 8 -13.58 22.23 -12.97
N GLN A 9 -14.11 21.09 -12.54
CA GLN A 9 -15.30 21.03 -11.69
C GLN A 9 -15.00 21.51 -10.27
N VAL A 10 -16.05 22.02 -9.60
CA VAL A 10 -16.00 22.39 -8.18
C VAL A 10 -16.97 21.48 -7.41
N LEU A 11 -16.43 20.67 -6.50
CA LEU A 11 -17.19 19.77 -5.66
C LEU A 11 -17.66 20.51 -4.40
N ASP A 12 -18.95 20.37 -4.06
CA ASP A 12 -19.61 20.96 -2.88
C ASP A 12 -19.30 22.45 -2.64
N GLY A 13 -18.97 23.19 -3.73
CA GLY A 13 -18.55 24.60 -3.63
C GLY A 13 -17.20 24.80 -2.93
N LYS A 14 -16.48 23.75 -2.58
CA LYS A 14 -15.25 23.77 -1.77
C LYS A 14 -14.00 23.38 -2.53
N TYR A 15 -14.04 22.37 -3.36
CA TYR A 15 -12.84 21.75 -3.95
C TYR A 15 -12.85 21.87 -5.47
N ARG A 16 -11.97 22.70 -6.04
CA ARG A 16 -11.77 22.82 -7.49
C ARG A 16 -10.79 21.77 -7.96
N LEU A 17 -11.20 20.90 -8.86
CA LEU A 17 -10.34 19.90 -9.49
C LEU A 17 -9.52 20.54 -10.61
N THR A 18 -8.23 20.15 -10.70
CA THR A 18 -7.30 20.76 -11.66
C THR A 18 -6.80 19.78 -12.72
N SER A 19 -6.33 18.61 -12.29
CA SER A 19 -5.75 17.61 -13.20
C SER A 19 -5.91 16.20 -12.64
N LEU A 20 -5.98 15.23 -13.53
CA LEU A 20 -5.92 13.82 -13.18
C LEU A 20 -4.50 13.49 -12.70
N LEU A 21 -4.36 12.84 -11.55
CA LEU A 21 -3.11 12.32 -11.01
C LEU A 21 -2.89 10.86 -11.39
N GLY A 22 -3.96 10.05 -11.37
CA GLY A 22 -3.85 8.64 -11.71
C GLY A 22 -5.22 7.97 -11.84
N LYS A 23 -5.22 6.82 -12.53
CA LYS A 23 -6.38 5.92 -12.64
C LYS A 23 -6.00 4.55 -12.14
N GLY A 24 -6.82 4.01 -11.24
CA GLY A 24 -6.73 2.62 -10.76
C GLY A 24 -7.95 1.81 -11.15
N GLY A 25 -7.96 0.54 -10.77
CA GLY A 25 -9.07 -0.38 -11.11
C GLY A 25 -10.43 0.02 -10.56
N MET A 26 -10.48 0.69 -9.39
CA MET A 26 -11.75 1.06 -8.75
C MET A 26 -12.05 2.56 -8.83
N GLY A 27 -11.08 3.38 -9.22
CA GLY A 27 -11.28 4.83 -9.15
C GLY A 27 -10.21 5.64 -9.85
N SER A 28 -10.41 6.94 -9.83
CA SER A 28 -9.47 7.92 -10.35
C SER A 28 -9.17 8.98 -9.30
N VAL A 29 -7.92 9.43 -9.25
CA VAL A 29 -7.45 10.45 -8.30
C VAL A 29 -7.14 11.73 -9.05
N TYR A 30 -7.68 12.84 -8.57
CA TYR A 30 -7.47 14.18 -9.14
C TYR A 30 -6.74 15.07 -8.15
N ARG A 31 -5.85 15.91 -8.66
CA ARG A 31 -5.36 17.08 -7.93
C ARG A 31 -6.49 18.09 -7.84
N GLY A 32 -6.67 18.68 -6.67
CA GLY A 32 -7.63 19.74 -6.45
C GLY A 32 -7.07 20.82 -5.51
N GLN A 33 -7.88 21.86 -5.31
CA GLN A 33 -7.55 22.96 -4.41
C GLN A 33 -8.81 23.44 -3.71
N HIS A 34 -8.72 23.66 -2.41
CA HIS A 34 -9.82 24.26 -1.66
C HIS A 34 -10.00 25.73 -2.09
N VAL A 35 -11.18 26.09 -2.61
CA VAL A 35 -11.44 27.37 -3.29
C VAL A 35 -11.23 28.61 -2.41
N VAL A 36 -11.41 28.49 -1.08
CA VAL A 36 -11.31 29.62 -0.15
C VAL A 36 -9.90 29.75 0.42
N ILE A 37 -9.32 28.65 0.95
CA ILE A 37 -8.05 28.70 1.68
C ILE A 37 -6.85 28.33 0.79
N GLY A 38 -7.07 27.93 -0.45
CA GLY A 38 -6.00 27.60 -1.39
C GLY A 38 -5.23 26.30 -1.08
N LYS A 39 -5.63 25.53 -0.06
CA LYS A 39 -4.95 24.27 0.32
C LYS A 39 -5.08 23.25 -0.81
N LEU A 40 -3.96 22.65 -1.22
CA LEU A 40 -3.96 21.54 -2.19
C LEU A 40 -4.54 20.29 -1.55
N VAL A 41 -5.28 19.52 -2.36
CA VAL A 41 -5.94 18.28 -1.98
C VAL A 41 -5.78 17.24 -3.10
N ALA A 42 -5.86 15.96 -2.74
CA ALA A 42 -6.11 14.88 -3.67
C ALA A 42 -7.56 14.40 -3.51
N VAL A 43 -8.25 14.18 -4.61
CA VAL A 43 -9.65 13.74 -4.60
C VAL A 43 -9.77 12.42 -5.34
N LYS A 44 -10.10 11.35 -4.61
CA LYS A 44 -10.29 10.00 -5.15
C LYS A 44 -11.77 9.76 -5.41
N PHE A 45 -12.12 9.45 -6.66
CA PHE A 45 -13.47 9.07 -7.07
C PHE A 45 -13.59 7.58 -7.20
N LEU A 46 -14.72 7.02 -6.77
CA LEU A 46 -15.11 5.67 -7.15
C LEU A 46 -15.63 5.70 -8.59
N HIS A 47 -15.24 4.71 -9.43
CA HIS A 47 -15.74 4.66 -10.80
C HIS A 47 -17.25 4.45 -10.85
N ALA A 48 -17.92 5.06 -11.86
CA ALA A 48 -19.37 5.03 -12.03
C ALA A 48 -19.97 3.60 -12.07
N GLU A 49 -19.24 2.65 -12.62
CA GLU A 49 -19.64 1.23 -12.66
C GLU A 49 -19.81 0.59 -11.28
N PHE A 50 -19.09 1.11 -10.28
CA PHE A 50 -19.17 0.65 -8.88
C PHE A 50 -20.10 1.52 -8.02
N ALA A 51 -20.42 2.73 -8.45
CA ALA A 51 -21.26 3.68 -7.69
C ALA A 51 -22.69 3.17 -7.46
N GLY A 52 -23.18 2.25 -8.31
CA GLY A 52 -24.47 1.59 -8.16
C GLY A 52 -24.52 0.47 -7.12
N SER A 53 -23.36 -0.01 -6.63
CA SER A 53 -23.29 -1.06 -5.64
C SER A 53 -23.18 -0.46 -4.23
N GLU A 54 -24.27 -0.56 -3.46
CA GLU A 54 -24.32 -0.08 -2.07
C GLU A 54 -23.19 -0.70 -1.20
N GLU A 55 -22.85 -1.95 -1.46
CA GLU A 55 -21.78 -2.65 -0.75
C GLU A 55 -20.40 -2.05 -1.05
N VAL A 56 -20.10 -1.77 -2.33
CA VAL A 56 -18.82 -1.17 -2.74
C VAL A 56 -18.71 0.27 -2.20
N VAL A 57 -19.79 1.05 -2.25
CA VAL A 57 -19.85 2.41 -1.70
C VAL A 57 -19.63 2.40 -0.18
N LYS A 58 -20.27 1.50 0.55
CA LYS A 58 -20.05 1.34 2.00
C LYS A 58 -18.59 0.99 2.32
N ARG A 59 -17.98 0.12 1.53
CA ARG A 59 -16.55 -0.22 1.68
C ARG A 59 -15.65 0.99 1.46
N PHE A 60 -15.88 1.73 0.38
CA PHE A 60 -15.14 2.95 0.05
C PHE A 60 -15.15 3.97 1.21
N TYR A 61 -16.31 4.20 1.84
CA TYR A 61 -16.38 5.08 3.00
C TYR A 61 -15.77 4.48 4.26
N ARG A 62 -15.82 3.16 4.46
CA ARG A 62 -15.13 2.49 5.60
C ARG A 62 -13.62 2.63 5.50
N GLU A 63 -13.03 2.56 4.31
CA GLU A 63 -11.59 2.83 4.11
C GLU A 63 -11.23 4.25 4.54
N ALA A 64 -12.03 5.23 4.11
CA ALA A 64 -11.84 6.62 4.51
C ALA A 64 -11.93 6.82 6.05
N GLN A 65 -12.96 6.22 6.67
CA GLN A 65 -13.16 6.29 8.12
C GLN A 65 -12.02 5.64 8.90
N ALA A 66 -11.52 4.49 8.42
CA ALA A 66 -10.41 3.80 9.06
C ALA A 66 -9.12 4.63 9.00
N ALA A 67 -8.75 5.15 7.84
CA ALA A 67 -7.58 6.02 7.71
C ALA A 67 -7.70 7.27 8.61
N ALA A 68 -8.84 7.95 8.59
CA ALA A 68 -9.10 9.12 9.46
C ALA A 68 -9.04 8.79 10.97
N ALA A 69 -9.48 7.58 11.36
CA ALA A 69 -9.48 7.17 12.76
C ALA A 69 -8.07 6.88 13.30
N ILE A 70 -7.08 6.56 12.48
CA ILE A 70 -5.74 6.17 12.94
C ILE A 70 -4.98 7.38 13.50
N GLY A 71 -5.00 8.53 12.83
CA GLY A 71 -4.41 9.77 13.33
C GLY A 71 -2.90 9.68 13.54
N HIS A 72 -2.16 9.14 12.56
CA HIS A 72 -0.70 9.00 12.60
C HIS A 72 -0.06 9.68 11.40
N ASP A 73 1.04 10.42 11.59
CA ASP A 73 1.73 11.19 10.54
C ASP A 73 2.20 10.34 9.34
N GLY A 74 2.47 9.06 9.55
CA GLY A 74 2.82 8.09 8.51
C GLY A 74 1.61 7.49 7.77
N ILE A 75 0.39 8.02 7.96
CA ILE A 75 -0.83 7.58 7.28
C ILE A 75 -1.47 8.76 6.58
N ILE A 76 -2.04 8.52 5.39
CA ILE A 76 -2.73 9.55 4.61
C ILE A 76 -3.86 10.19 5.43
N ASP A 77 -3.90 11.52 5.45
CA ASP A 77 -4.98 12.27 6.13
C ASP A 77 -6.19 12.40 5.21
N VAL A 78 -7.33 11.86 5.64
CA VAL A 78 -8.62 11.98 4.94
C VAL A 78 -9.41 13.11 5.59
N MET A 79 -9.72 14.14 4.80
CA MET A 79 -10.29 15.40 5.27
C MET A 79 -11.80 15.52 5.08
N ASP A 80 -12.34 14.94 3.99
CA ASP A 80 -13.76 15.08 3.66
C ASP A 80 -14.22 13.92 2.73
N VAL A 81 -15.53 13.70 2.67
CA VAL A 81 -16.16 12.74 1.76
C VAL A 81 -17.41 13.37 1.16
N GLY A 82 -17.79 12.95 -0.04
CA GLY A 82 -19.00 13.46 -0.68
C GLY A 82 -19.49 12.61 -1.84
N ILE A 83 -20.50 13.12 -2.55
CA ILE A 83 -21.04 12.54 -3.75
C ILE A 83 -20.99 13.61 -4.84
N ALA A 84 -20.37 13.30 -5.97
CA ALA A 84 -20.30 14.21 -7.11
C ALA A 84 -21.70 14.47 -7.69
N PRO A 85 -21.93 15.59 -8.42
CA PRO A 85 -23.20 15.85 -9.09
C PRO A 85 -23.63 14.75 -10.07
N SER A 86 -22.68 13.98 -10.59
CA SER A 86 -22.88 12.82 -11.47
C SER A 86 -23.22 11.52 -10.72
N GLY A 87 -23.16 11.54 -9.37
CA GLY A 87 -23.58 10.43 -8.50
C GLY A 87 -22.45 9.58 -7.95
N GLU A 88 -21.20 9.78 -8.37
CA GLU A 88 -20.07 8.99 -7.91
C GLU A 88 -19.60 9.47 -6.52
N PRO A 89 -19.38 8.54 -5.58
CA PRO A 89 -18.74 8.84 -4.31
C PRO A 89 -17.31 9.35 -4.50
N TYR A 90 -16.91 10.33 -3.69
CA TYR A 90 -15.53 10.79 -3.64
C TYR A 90 -15.04 10.95 -2.19
N LEU A 91 -13.74 10.90 -2.02
CA LEU A 91 -13.06 11.27 -0.77
C LEU A 91 -11.98 12.32 -1.06
N VAL A 92 -11.81 13.23 -0.12
CA VAL A 92 -10.80 14.29 -0.16
C VAL A 92 -9.73 13.98 0.86
N MET A 93 -8.47 13.99 0.43
CA MET A 93 -7.31 13.70 1.27
C MET A 93 -6.22 14.75 1.05
N GLU A 94 -5.23 14.75 1.94
CA GLU A 94 -4.05 15.59 1.75
C GLU A 94 -3.41 15.31 0.40
N PHE A 95 -2.91 16.36 -0.24
CA PHE A 95 -2.11 16.23 -1.45
C PHE A 95 -0.66 15.97 -1.07
N LEU A 96 -0.10 14.89 -1.58
CA LEU A 96 1.29 14.52 -1.35
C LEU A 96 2.12 14.86 -2.58
N GLU A 97 3.22 15.59 -2.39
CA GLU A 97 4.24 15.78 -3.42
C GLU A 97 5.35 14.76 -3.21
N GLY A 98 5.68 13.99 -4.26
CA GLY A 98 6.65 12.90 -4.16
C GLY A 98 6.35 11.78 -5.13
N GLU A 99 6.81 10.59 -4.79
CA GLU A 99 6.64 9.38 -5.60
C GLU A 99 6.20 8.19 -4.73
N SER A 100 5.63 7.16 -5.35
CA SER A 100 5.41 5.88 -4.68
C SER A 100 6.71 5.09 -4.56
N LEU A 101 6.77 4.13 -3.62
CA LEU A 101 7.87 3.17 -3.57
C LEU A 101 8.00 2.37 -4.88
N ALA A 102 6.88 2.09 -5.55
CA ALA A 102 6.90 1.42 -6.86
C ALA A 102 7.65 2.26 -7.91
N ASP A 103 7.37 3.57 -7.99
CA ASP A 103 8.07 4.48 -8.90
C ASP A 103 9.56 4.57 -8.56
N LEU A 104 9.90 4.64 -7.27
CA LEU A 104 11.28 4.63 -6.81
C LEU A 104 12.01 3.34 -7.25
N LEU A 105 11.41 2.16 -7.05
CA LEU A 105 12.01 0.88 -7.43
C LEU A 105 12.21 0.76 -8.94
N VAL A 106 11.28 1.27 -9.74
CA VAL A 106 11.44 1.34 -11.20
C VAL A 106 12.60 2.25 -11.59
N ARG A 107 12.77 3.39 -10.90
CA ARG A 107 13.81 4.37 -11.18
C ARG A 107 15.20 3.96 -10.68
N ALA A 108 15.28 3.44 -9.46
CA ALA A 108 16.54 3.20 -8.76
C ALA A 108 17.01 1.73 -8.82
N GLY A 109 16.10 0.78 -9.09
CA GLY A 109 16.39 -0.65 -8.92
C GLY A 109 16.46 -1.06 -7.45
N PRO A 110 17.18 -2.17 -7.14
CA PRO A 110 17.39 -2.61 -5.76
C PRO A 110 18.05 -1.53 -4.90
N LEU A 111 17.62 -1.44 -3.66
CA LEU A 111 18.10 -0.42 -2.72
C LEU A 111 19.16 -1.00 -1.78
N ASP A 112 20.09 -0.14 -1.35
CA ASP A 112 20.96 -0.47 -0.21
C ASP A 112 20.14 -0.69 1.06
N VAL A 113 20.65 -1.53 1.97
CA VAL A 113 19.98 -1.86 3.24
C VAL A 113 19.56 -0.61 4.04
N GLY A 114 20.43 0.39 4.13
CA GLY A 114 20.11 1.60 4.87
C GLY A 114 18.96 2.39 4.23
N ALA A 115 18.96 2.56 2.90
CA ALA A 115 17.87 3.22 2.20
C ALA A 115 16.55 2.44 2.38
N ALA A 116 16.59 1.10 2.23
CA ALA A 116 15.44 0.25 2.45
C ALA A 116 14.89 0.38 3.88
N VAL A 117 15.75 0.31 4.88
CA VAL A 117 15.36 0.47 6.31
C VAL A 117 14.81 1.87 6.58
N GLY A 118 15.38 2.92 5.98
CA GLY A 118 14.90 4.29 6.13
C GLY A 118 13.46 4.50 5.63
N ILE A 119 13.01 3.70 4.66
CA ILE A 119 11.62 3.66 4.21
C ILE A 119 10.78 2.72 5.08
N PHE A 120 11.33 1.56 5.40
CA PHE A 120 10.60 0.44 5.96
C PHE A 120 10.25 0.65 7.45
N GLU A 121 11.18 1.18 8.25
CA GLU A 121 10.98 1.43 9.68
C GLU A 121 9.81 2.42 9.92
N PRO A 122 9.73 3.60 9.27
CA PRO A 122 8.57 4.48 9.41
C PRO A 122 7.25 3.86 8.93
N ALA A 123 7.28 3.03 7.89
CA ALA A 123 6.11 2.31 7.42
C ALA A 123 5.60 1.30 8.46
N LEU A 124 6.50 0.57 9.13
CA LEU A 124 6.15 -0.35 10.23
C LEU A 124 5.59 0.40 11.44
N GLN A 125 6.10 1.60 11.78
CA GLN A 125 5.55 2.43 12.84
C GLN A 125 4.12 2.89 12.53
N ALA A 126 3.86 3.30 11.29
CA ALA A 126 2.52 3.64 10.82
C ALA A 126 1.57 2.43 10.87
N LEU A 127 2.03 1.24 10.45
CA LEU A 127 1.26 0.01 10.57
C LEU A 127 0.95 -0.35 12.02
N HIS A 128 1.92 -0.22 12.92
CA HIS A 128 1.68 -0.46 14.35
C HIS A 128 0.57 0.44 14.89
N ALA A 129 0.55 1.72 14.51
CA ALA A 129 -0.50 2.64 14.90
C ALA A 129 -1.89 2.20 14.38
N ALA A 130 -1.98 1.67 13.16
CA ALA A 130 -3.21 1.11 12.61
C ALA A 130 -3.63 -0.17 13.35
N HIS A 131 -2.70 -1.10 13.52
CA HIS A 131 -2.93 -2.39 14.18
C HIS A 131 -3.37 -2.22 15.64
N SER A 132 -2.82 -1.23 16.37
CA SER A 132 -3.22 -0.90 17.74
C SER A 132 -4.69 -0.48 17.86
N LYS A 133 -5.30 -0.04 16.75
CA LYS A 133 -6.73 0.31 16.64
C LYS A 133 -7.57 -0.81 16.01
N GLY A 134 -6.98 -2.00 15.84
CA GLY A 134 -7.66 -3.14 15.21
C GLY A 134 -7.85 -2.99 13.69
N ILE A 135 -7.13 -2.05 13.05
CA ILE A 135 -7.22 -1.80 11.62
C ILE A 135 -6.06 -2.51 10.93
N VAL A 136 -6.38 -3.46 10.05
CA VAL A 136 -5.44 -4.21 9.20
C VAL A 136 -5.49 -3.61 7.79
N HIS A 137 -4.35 -3.35 7.16
CA HIS A 137 -4.26 -2.69 5.86
C HIS A 137 -4.75 -3.57 4.70
N ARG A 138 -4.31 -4.83 4.66
CA ARG A 138 -4.76 -5.89 3.73
C ARG A 138 -4.41 -5.72 2.25
N ASP A 139 -3.87 -4.59 1.84
CA ASP A 139 -3.44 -4.32 0.46
C ASP A 139 -2.08 -3.61 0.41
N LEU A 140 -1.13 -4.07 1.24
CA LEU A 140 0.22 -3.51 1.19
C LEU A 140 0.94 -3.96 -0.06
N LYS A 141 1.50 -2.98 -0.76
CA LYS A 141 2.32 -3.11 -1.96
C LYS A 141 3.10 -1.81 -2.18
N PRO A 142 4.15 -1.79 -3.00
CA PRO A 142 4.97 -0.60 -3.20
C PRO A 142 4.18 0.65 -3.63
N GLU A 143 3.10 0.51 -4.40
CA GLU A 143 2.25 1.62 -4.83
C GLU A 143 1.54 2.31 -3.66
N ASN A 144 1.33 1.60 -2.54
CA ASN A 144 0.63 2.08 -1.36
C ASN A 144 1.57 2.60 -0.26
N ILE A 145 2.88 2.66 -0.53
CA ILE A 145 3.90 3.31 0.29
C ILE A 145 4.38 4.54 -0.47
N PHE A 146 4.06 5.73 0.02
CA PHE A 146 4.36 7.00 -0.64
C PHE A 146 5.50 7.73 0.06
N LEU A 147 6.44 8.23 -0.71
CA LEU A 147 7.62 8.99 -0.27
C LEU A 147 7.36 10.47 -0.51
N GLN A 148 6.80 11.12 0.50
CA GLN A 148 6.48 12.55 0.43
C GLN A 148 7.77 13.38 0.52
N HIS A 149 8.00 14.25 -0.45
CA HIS A 149 9.12 15.19 -0.44
C HIS A 149 9.02 16.15 0.74
N ARG A 150 10.18 16.52 1.27
CA ARG A 150 10.33 17.54 2.31
C ARG A 150 11.30 18.59 1.84
N GLU A 151 11.16 19.81 2.34
CA GLU A 151 12.10 20.90 2.05
C GLU A 151 13.53 20.58 2.52
N ALA A 152 13.67 19.79 3.57
CA ALA A 152 14.96 19.34 4.09
C ALA A 152 14.85 17.95 4.73
N GLY A 153 15.93 17.15 4.61
CA GLY A 153 16.04 15.80 5.15
C GLY A 153 15.41 14.73 4.27
N PRO A 154 15.33 13.48 4.77
CA PRO A 154 14.76 12.38 4.02
C PRO A 154 13.27 12.56 3.78
N PRO A 155 12.71 11.94 2.72
CA PRO A 155 11.27 11.96 2.46
C PRO A 155 10.49 11.39 3.65
N ARG A 156 9.27 11.88 3.85
CA ARG A 156 8.34 11.30 4.82
C ARG A 156 7.63 10.12 4.19
N VAL A 157 7.69 8.99 4.85
CA VAL A 157 6.96 7.79 4.42
C VAL A 157 5.50 7.87 4.86
N LYS A 158 4.58 7.62 3.93
CA LYS A 158 3.14 7.58 4.19
C LYS A 158 2.50 6.32 3.59
N LEU A 159 1.71 5.63 4.39
CA LEU A 159 0.83 4.56 3.92
C LEU A 159 -0.46 5.17 3.38
N ILE A 160 -0.84 4.75 2.19
CA ILE A 160 -2.05 5.19 1.51
C ILE A 160 -2.94 3.98 1.18
N ASP A 161 -4.20 4.22 0.86
CA ASP A 161 -5.14 3.21 0.33
C ASP A 161 -5.28 1.95 1.20
N PHE A 162 -5.82 2.08 2.41
CA PHE A 162 -6.16 0.94 3.27
C PHE A 162 -7.20 0.04 2.59
N GLY A 163 -6.78 -1.17 2.20
CA GLY A 163 -7.56 -2.12 1.41
C GLY A 163 -8.62 -2.90 2.19
N ILE A 164 -9.35 -2.25 3.11
CA ILE A 164 -10.40 -2.85 3.94
C ILE A 164 -11.49 -3.50 3.07
N SER A 165 -11.61 -3.08 1.82
CA SER A 165 -12.58 -3.55 0.84
C SER A 165 -12.25 -4.91 0.21
N LYS A 166 -11.00 -5.39 0.25
CA LYS A 166 -10.59 -6.60 -0.47
C LYS A 166 -11.07 -7.92 0.16
N ILE A 167 -11.62 -7.89 1.36
CA ILE A 167 -12.06 -9.08 2.07
C ILE A 167 -13.52 -8.96 2.50
N THR A 168 -14.39 -9.27 1.60
CA THR A 168 -15.60 -10.06 1.81
C THR A 168 -16.11 -10.45 0.43
N ALA A 169 -15.65 -11.59 -0.08
CA ALA A 169 -16.58 -12.42 -0.80
C ALA A 169 -17.68 -12.68 0.23
N GLY A 170 -18.88 -12.15 0.00
CA GLY A 170 -20.06 -12.46 0.83
C GLY A 170 -20.26 -13.97 0.87
N PRO A 171 -21.14 -14.50 1.77
CA PRO A 171 -21.40 -15.93 1.90
C PRO A 171 -21.79 -16.62 0.58
N ASP A 172 -22.08 -15.87 -0.47
CA ASP A 172 -22.49 -16.38 -1.78
C ASP A 172 -21.38 -16.49 -2.81
N GLY A 173 -20.09 -16.33 -2.44
CA GLY A 173 -18.96 -16.72 -3.30
C GLY A 173 -18.99 -16.14 -4.74
N GLU A 174 -19.82 -15.13 -5.02
CA GLU A 174 -20.00 -14.62 -6.38
C GLU A 174 -18.80 -13.74 -6.80
N LYS A 175 -17.82 -14.43 -7.38
CA LYS A 175 -17.17 -14.16 -8.66
C LYS A 175 -16.84 -12.68 -8.97
N LEU A 176 -15.90 -12.08 -8.22
CA LEU A 176 -15.12 -10.97 -8.79
C LEU A 176 -14.19 -11.45 -9.94
N THR A 177 -14.18 -12.74 -10.23
CA THR A 177 -13.39 -13.39 -11.30
C THR A 177 -14.11 -13.44 -12.65
N GLN A 178 -15.37 -12.97 -12.76
CA GLN A 178 -16.15 -13.12 -14.02
C GLN A 178 -15.85 -12.08 -15.11
N THR A 179 -15.12 -10.99 -14.83
CA THR A 179 -14.83 -9.96 -15.85
C THR A 179 -13.40 -9.97 -16.37
N GLY A 180 -12.59 -10.98 -16.09
CA GLY A 180 -11.23 -11.08 -16.68
C GLY A 180 -10.24 -9.97 -16.27
N SER A 181 -10.67 -9.00 -15.48
CA SER A 181 -9.82 -7.95 -14.92
C SER A 181 -9.39 -8.37 -13.52
N VAL A 182 -8.28 -9.10 -13.43
CA VAL A 182 -7.63 -9.41 -12.15
C VAL A 182 -7.22 -8.09 -11.51
N MET A 183 -7.90 -7.71 -10.44
CA MET A 183 -7.71 -6.45 -9.74
C MET A 183 -6.47 -6.56 -8.83
N GLY A 184 -5.31 -6.20 -9.36
CA GLY A 184 -4.02 -6.14 -8.67
C GLY A 184 -3.18 -7.42 -8.81
N THR A 185 -1.89 -7.26 -8.66
CA THR A 185 -0.91 -8.36 -8.66
C THR A 185 -1.01 -9.11 -7.33
N PRO A 186 -1.22 -10.45 -7.32
CA PRO A 186 -1.34 -11.21 -6.08
C PRO A 186 -0.01 -11.39 -5.32
N ALA A 187 1.09 -10.92 -5.90
CA ALA A 187 2.45 -11.17 -5.43
C ALA A 187 2.72 -10.79 -3.96
N TYR A 188 1.98 -9.80 -3.44
CA TYR A 188 2.13 -9.34 -2.06
C TYR A 188 1.11 -9.94 -1.08
N MET A 189 0.21 -10.81 -1.55
CA MET A 189 -0.78 -11.46 -0.68
C MET A 189 -0.11 -12.42 0.29
N SER A 190 -0.57 -12.42 1.53
CA SER A 190 -0.18 -13.46 2.48
C SER A 190 -0.82 -14.82 2.12
N PRO A 191 -0.23 -15.95 2.57
CA PRO A 191 -0.80 -17.27 2.32
C PRO A 191 -2.24 -17.41 2.81
N GLU A 192 -2.60 -16.81 3.95
CA GLU A 192 -3.96 -16.82 4.48
C GLU A 192 -4.93 -15.98 3.62
N GLN A 193 -4.48 -14.86 3.04
CA GLN A 193 -5.26 -14.11 2.03
C GLN A 193 -5.43 -14.92 0.75
N ALA A 194 -4.37 -15.56 0.28
CA ALA A 194 -4.39 -16.40 -0.92
C ALA A 194 -5.34 -17.61 -0.77
N ARG A 195 -5.53 -18.13 0.47
CA ARG A 195 -6.52 -19.18 0.79
C ARG A 195 -7.95 -18.65 0.89
N GLY A 196 -8.16 -17.34 0.88
CA GLY A 196 -9.48 -16.73 1.10
C GLY A 196 -9.94 -16.83 2.55
N SER A 197 -9.03 -16.88 3.53
CA SER A 197 -9.38 -16.91 4.95
C SER A 197 -10.20 -15.69 5.34
N THR A 198 -11.28 -15.90 6.10
CA THR A 198 -12.09 -14.82 6.67
C THR A 198 -11.49 -14.25 7.96
N GLU A 199 -10.63 -15.02 8.62
CA GLU A 199 -9.95 -14.63 9.85
C GLU A 199 -8.52 -14.16 9.52
N LEU A 200 -8.40 -12.89 9.17
CA LEU A 200 -7.10 -12.25 8.89
C LEU A 200 -6.75 -11.29 10.01
N ASP A 201 -5.59 -11.52 10.62
CA ASP A 201 -5.02 -10.59 11.58
C ASP A 201 -3.90 -9.70 10.96
N HIS A 202 -3.32 -8.84 11.78
CA HIS A 202 -2.27 -7.90 11.39
C HIS A 202 -0.99 -8.56 10.85
N ARG A 203 -0.76 -9.85 11.12
CA ARG A 203 0.42 -10.59 10.60
C ARG A 203 0.33 -10.86 9.10
N ALA A 204 -0.86 -10.72 8.48
CA ALA A 204 -0.97 -10.69 7.03
C ALA A 204 -0.25 -9.48 6.43
N ASP A 205 -0.36 -8.31 7.06
CA ASP A 205 0.37 -7.10 6.64
C ASP A 205 1.88 -7.26 6.82
N LEU A 206 2.33 -7.93 7.90
CA LEU A 206 3.76 -8.18 8.14
C LEU A 206 4.36 -9.09 7.07
N TYR A 207 3.60 -10.07 6.57
CA TYR A 207 4.02 -10.87 5.43
C TYR A 207 4.16 -10.03 4.15
N SER A 208 3.15 -9.20 3.83
CA SER A 208 3.20 -8.30 2.67
C SER A 208 4.39 -7.33 2.77
N MET A 209 4.67 -6.80 3.97
CA MET A 209 5.87 -6.00 4.22
C MET A 209 7.15 -6.82 3.98
N GLY A 210 7.18 -8.10 4.38
CA GLY A 210 8.30 -9.00 4.06
C GLY A 210 8.54 -9.15 2.55
N VAL A 211 7.46 -9.29 1.76
CA VAL A 211 7.56 -9.34 0.29
C VAL A 211 8.10 -8.02 -0.27
N ILE A 212 7.62 -6.89 0.23
CA ILE A 212 8.10 -5.56 -0.19
C ILE A 212 9.59 -5.39 0.16
N LEU A 213 10.02 -5.78 1.37
CA LEU A 213 11.43 -5.71 1.76
C LEU A 213 12.31 -6.60 0.86
N TYR A 214 11.82 -7.80 0.51
CA TYR A 214 12.50 -8.68 -0.43
C TYR A 214 12.72 -7.99 -1.78
N GLU A 215 11.67 -7.40 -2.33
CA GLU A 215 11.73 -6.69 -3.61
C GLU A 215 12.65 -5.45 -3.53
N MET A 216 12.57 -4.67 -2.46
CA MET A 216 13.46 -3.51 -2.25
C MET A 216 14.94 -3.89 -2.28
N LEU A 217 15.31 -5.02 -1.68
CA LEU A 217 16.69 -5.43 -1.53
C LEU A 217 17.22 -6.28 -2.70
N THR A 218 16.35 -6.96 -3.44
CA THR A 218 16.76 -7.88 -4.52
C THR A 218 16.36 -7.42 -5.91
N GLY A 219 15.40 -6.50 -6.03
CA GLY A 219 14.78 -6.10 -7.30
C GLY A 219 13.88 -7.17 -7.90
N ARG A 220 13.57 -8.25 -7.17
CA ARG A 220 12.72 -9.37 -7.63
C ARG A 220 11.67 -9.71 -6.58
N LEU A 221 10.65 -10.43 -6.98
CA LEU A 221 9.65 -10.98 -6.07
C LEU A 221 10.11 -12.34 -5.53
N PRO A 222 9.74 -12.70 -4.27
CA PRO A 222 10.13 -13.98 -3.68
C PRO A 222 9.37 -15.18 -4.27
N PHE A 223 8.25 -14.93 -4.94
CA PHE A 223 7.39 -15.93 -5.59
C PHE A 223 7.06 -15.46 -6.98
N GLU A 224 7.31 -16.31 -7.97
CA GLU A 224 7.09 -16.02 -9.39
C GLU A 224 6.06 -16.99 -9.99
N GLY A 225 5.48 -16.61 -11.13
CA GLY A 225 4.55 -17.40 -11.93
C GLY A 225 4.08 -16.59 -13.12
N ASP A 226 3.76 -17.28 -14.22
CA ASP A 226 3.36 -16.66 -15.49
C ASP A 226 1.94 -16.10 -15.47
N ASN A 227 1.15 -16.44 -14.45
CA ASN A 227 -0.23 -16.00 -14.30
C ASN A 227 -0.67 -15.96 -12.84
N PHE A 228 -1.85 -15.34 -12.59
CA PHE A 228 -2.41 -15.18 -11.26
C PHE A 228 -2.46 -16.50 -10.45
N THR A 229 -2.92 -17.58 -11.08
CA THR A 229 -3.08 -18.88 -10.41
C THR A 229 -1.76 -19.48 -9.99
N GLU A 230 -0.75 -19.40 -10.84
CA GLU A 230 0.60 -19.88 -10.54
C GLU A 230 1.25 -19.11 -9.40
N ILE A 231 1.11 -17.76 -9.38
CA ILE A 231 1.60 -16.94 -8.27
C ILE A 231 0.91 -17.36 -6.96
N ILE A 232 -0.41 -17.56 -6.96
CA ILE A 232 -1.14 -18.04 -5.77
C ILE A 232 -0.63 -19.41 -5.31
N ILE A 233 -0.45 -20.35 -6.24
CA ILE A 233 0.10 -21.69 -5.92
C ILE A 233 1.50 -21.55 -5.31
N SER A 234 2.36 -20.73 -5.91
CA SER A 234 3.72 -20.48 -5.42
C SER A 234 3.72 -19.90 -3.99
N ILE A 235 2.89 -18.88 -3.73
CA ILE A 235 2.70 -18.32 -2.39
C ILE A 235 2.25 -19.38 -1.37
N LEU A 236 1.40 -20.31 -1.76
CA LEU A 236 0.83 -21.31 -0.86
C LEU A 236 1.77 -22.50 -0.59
N THR A 237 2.58 -22.90 -1.55
CA THR A 237 3.26 -24.22 -1.56
C THR A 237 4.77 -24.15 -1.66
N GLN A 238 5.36 -23.07 -2.19
CA GLN A 238 6.79 -23.00 -2.42
C GLN A 238 7.48 -22.20 -1.32
N GLU A 239 8.75 -22.51 -1.06
CA GLU A 239 9.62 -21.63 -0.29
C GLU A 239 9.98 -20.39 -1.13
N PRO A 240 10.26 -19.24 -0.50
CA PRO A 240 10.69 -18.06 -1.23
C PRO A 240 12.04 -18.34 -1.94
N ILE A 241 12.24 -17.76 -3.11
CA ILE A 241 13.54 -17.79 -3.78
C ILE A 241 14.57 -17.26 -2.78
N PRO A 242 15.71 -17.99 -2.57
CA PRO A 242 16.73 -17.52 -1.64
C PRO A 242 17.24 -16.12 -2.02
N PRO A 243 17.29 -15.14 -1.10
CA PRO A 243 17.70 -13.77 -1.45
C PRO A 243 19.06 -13.68 -2.14
N ARG A 244 20.00 -14.55 -1.77
CA ARG A 244 21.33 -14.60 -2.41
C ARG A 244 21.34 -15.23 -3.79
N GLU A 245 20.33 -16.00 -4.14
CA GLU A 245 20.12 -16.48 -5.50
C GLU A 245 19.54 -15.37 -6.37
N ALA A 246 18.64 -14.57 -5.80
CA ALA A 246 18.06 -13.41 -6.48
C ALA A 246 19.07 -12.27 -6.68
N HIS A 247 19.95 -12.04 -5.66
CA HIS A 247 20.99 -11.01 -5.67
C HIS A 247 22.24 -11.53 -4.99
N ALA A 248 23.33 -11.77 -5.75
CA ALA A 248 24.55 -12.44 -5.26
C ALA A 248 25.25 -11.73 -4.09
N GLU A 249 25.15 -10.39 -4.04
CA GLU A 249 25.73 -9.56 -2.97
C GLU A 249 24.77 -9.29 -1.82
N PHE A 250 23.67 -10.07 -1.71
CA PHE A 250 22.68 -9.89 -0.67
C PHE A 250 23.30 -9.98 0.74
N PRO A 251 23.04 -9.01 1.65
CA PRO A 251 23.62 -8.98 2.99
C PRO A 251 23.20 -10.17 3.84
N ALA A 252 24.17 -10.85 4.44
CA ALA A 252 23.93 -12.08 5.19
C ALA A 252 23.03 -11.88 6.43
N ASP A 253 23.16 -10.73 7.09
CA ASP A 253 22.39 -10.36 8.27
C ASP A 253 20.92 -10.04 7.94
N ALA A 254 20.64 -9.55 6.74
CA ALA A 254 19.27 -9.24 6.31
C ALA A 254 18.46 -10.50 5.95
N GLU A 255 19.12 -11.62 5.59
CA GLU A 255 18.44 -12.83 5.14
C GLU A 255 17.52 -13.43 6.21
N GLY A 256 18.00 -13.56 7.44
CA GLY A 256 17.21 -14.11 8.54
C GLY A 256 16.01 -13.24 8.91
N VAL A 257 16.18 -11.91 8.88
CA VAL A 257 15.11 -10.94 9.14
C VAL A 257 14.02 -11.07 8.06
N LEU A 258 14.43 -11.13 6.81
CA LEU A 258 13.55 -11.21 5.67
C LEU A 258 12.77 -12.54 5.62
N LEU A 259 13.47 -13.67 5.75
CA LEU A 259 12.84 -14.99 5.65
C LEU A 259 11.87 -15.25 6.82
N ARG A 260 12.11 -14.69 8.02
CA ARG A 260 11.16 -14.77 9.13
C ARG A 260 9.83 -14.11 8.81
N ALA A 261 9.84 -12.96 8.13
CA ALA A 261 8.59 -12.30 7.71
C ALA A 261 7.81 -13.12 6.68
N LEU A 262 8.49 -13.92 5.86
CA LEU A 262 7.91 -14.74 4.78
C LEU A 262 7.48 -16.16 5.22
N ILE A 263 7.58 -16.50 6.51
CA ILE A 263 7.08 -17.79 7.02
C ILE A 263 5.59 -17.94 6.71
N LYS A 264 5.21 -19.12 6.17
CA LYS A 264 3.83 -19.38 5.75
C LYS A 264 2.85 -19.37 6.91
N ASP A 265 3.24 -19.97 8.05
CA ASP A 265 2.44 -19.93 9.28
C ASP A 265 2.58 -18.55 9.95
N PRO A 266 1.48 -17.80 10.15
CA PRO A 266 1.53 -16.52 10.85
C PRO A 266 2.19 -16.57 12.25
N ALA A 267 2.11 -17.72 12.94
CA ALA A 267 2.72 -17.90 14.27
C ALA A 267 4.26 -17.87 14.25
N GLY A 268 4.87 -18.18 13.11
CA GLY A 268 6.33 -18.15 12.95
C GLY A 268 6.89 -16.78 12.58
N ARG A 269 6.04 -15.82 12.21
CA ARG A 269 6.42 -14.46 11.83
C ARG A 269 6.74 -13.59 13.05
N TYR A 270 6.97 -12.30 12.83
CA TYR A 270 7.00 -11.30 13.90
C TYR A 270 5.63 -11.18 14.56
N ALA A 271 5.63 -10.99 15.89
CA ALA A 271 4.38 -10.86 16.64
C ALA A 271 3.62 -9.57 16.27
N ASP A 272 4.37 -8.49 16.02
CA ASP A 272 3.82 -7.21 15.60
C ASP A 272 4.83 -6.40 14.76
N ALA A 273 4.40 -5.23 14.29
CA ALA A 273 5.22 -4.36 13.46
C ALA A 273 6.41 -3.73 14.22
N LEU A 274 6.33 -3.58 15.54
CA LEU A 274 7.45 -3.06 16.33
C LEU A 274 8.54 -4.12 16.52
N GLU A 275 8.17 -5.39 16.74
CA GLU A 275 9.16 -6.49 16.78
C GLU A 275 9.89 -6.59 15.44
N PHE A 276 9.16 -6.41 14.32
CA PHE A 276 9.80 -6.40 13.00
C PHE A 276 10.74 -5.19 12.84
N ALA A 277 10.31 -3.99 13.25
CA ALA A 277 11.17 -2.80 13.21
C ALA A 277 12.41 -2.94 14.09
N GLU A 278 12.30 -3.57 15.28
CA GLU A 278 13.44 -3.82 16.16
C GLU A 278 14.48 -4.76 15.51
N ALA A 279 14.02 -5.78 14.78
CA ALA A 279 14.90 -6.69 14.07
C ALA A 279 15.75 -6.00 12.99
N LEU A 280 15.26 -4.89 12.40
CA LEU A 280 16.00 -4.11 11.39
C LEU A 280 17.21 -3.38 11.98
N LYS A 281 17.20 -3.07 13.29
CA LYS A 281 18.30 -2.33 13.94
C LYS A 281 19.61 -3.09 13.98
N GLY A 282 19.54 -4.42 13.87
CA GLY A 282 20.71 -5.29 13.80
C GLY A 282 21.38 -5.36 12.44
N LEU A 283 20.80 -4.75 11.40
CA LEU A 283 21.30 -4.84 10.04
C LEU A 283 22.49 -3.90 9.80
N SER A 284 23.49 -4.40 9.07
CA SER A 284 24.57 -3.58 8.55
C SER A 284 23.99 -2.54 7.58
N GLY A 285 24.26 -1.26 7.83
CA GLY A 285 23.64 -0.17 7.08
C GLY A 285 22.51 0.58 7.82
N TYR A 286 22.03 0.05 8.96
CA TYR A 286 21.00 0.73 9.74
C TYR A 286 21.38 2.17 10.14
N GLU A 287 22.61 2.41 10.56
CA GLU A 287 23.11 3.73 10.96
C GLU A 287 23.19 4.71 9.78
N GLN A 288 23.30 4.23 8.55
CA GLN A 288 23.32 5.04 7.32
C GLN A 288 21.94 5.32 6.73
N ARG A 289 20.85 4.83 7.32
CA ARG A 289 19.49 4.87 6.74
C ARG A 289 19.02 6.26 6.32
N GLU A 290 19.24 7.27 7.14
CA GLU A 290 18.80 8.64 6.82
C GLU A 290 19.61 9.25 5.68
N SER A 291 20.94 9.05 5.68
CA SER A 291 21.83 9.59 4.63
C SER A 291 21.60 8.89 3.30
N GLN A 292 21.45 7.57 3.29
CA GLN A 292 21.20 6.79 2.07
C GLN A 292 19.80 7.09 1.52
N LEU A 293 18.77 7.21 2.36
CA LEU A 293 17.44 7.59 1.92
C LEU A 293 17.41 9.02 1.35
N THR A 294 18.14 9.96 1.95
CA THR A 294 18.24 11.34 1.44
C THR A 294 18.92 11.38 0.07
N SER A 295 19.85 10.48 -0.21
CA SER A 295 20.53 10.43 -1.52
C SER A 295 19.65 9.92 -2.66
N LEU A 296 18.51 9.30 -2.37
CA LEU A 296 17.54 8.82 -3.37
C LEU A 296 16.49 9.89 -3.74
N ALA A 297 16.30 10.90 -2.91
CA ALA A 297 15.35 11.99 -3.14
C ALA A 297 15.92 13.05 -4.08
#